data_3ef0ffa4a0c4c99dfe778ebf761b53da
#
_entry.id   3ef0ffa4a0c4c99dfe778ebf761b53da
#
_cell.length_a   1.000
_cell.length_b   1.000
_cell.length_c   1.000
_cell.angle_alpha   90.00
_cell.angle_beta   90.00
_cell.angle_gamma   90.00
#
_symmetry.space_group_name_H-M   'P 1'
#
loop_
_entity.id
_entity.type
_entity.pdbx_description
1 polymer ?
#
loop_
_entity_poly.entity_id
_entity_poly.type
_entity_poly.pdbx_seq_one_letter_code
_entity_poly.pdbx_strand_id
1 'polypeptide(L)'
;MTHNNIPLELKRITTVYVDKEDRIGLIGVAESGQHHRLWLTQRLLTQLIERLLLWLPQNPEEIQQIAQQIAQAKREPELAVVASSDCSNWLVQEISLNSAAGVIGLQFKSDRDQHVVTVRFNEVRLRQWLDIVFSQYQYAGWLGVAWPGWLSTKVELGLPEGVAVH
;
A
#
# COMPACT_ATOMS: atom_id res chain seq x y z
N MET A 1 -7.20 -33.33 -8.72
CA MET A 1 -6.92 -32.16 -9.53
C MET A 1 -6.44 -31.05 -8.64
N THR A 2 -5.15 -30.81 -8.64
CA THR A 2 -4.59 -29.65 -7.99
C THR A 2 -4.89 -28.43 -8.85
N HIS A 3 -5.85 -27.63 -8.44
CA HIS A 3 -6.00 -26.28 -8.99
C HIS A 3 -4.74 -25.51 -8.59
N ASN A 4 -3.81 -25.34 -9.51
CA ASN A 4 -2.76 -24.36 -9.38
C ASN A 4 -3.44 -22.98 -9.39
N ASN A 5 -3.94 -22.56 -8.23
CA ASN A 5 -4.35 -21.19 -8.04
C ASN A 5 -3.08 -20.33 -8.00
N ILE A 6 -2.60 -19.94 -9.18
CA ILE A 6 -1.60 -18.89 -9.26
C ILE A 6 -2.25 -17.63 -8.70
N PRO A 7 -1.69 -17.03 -7.63
CA PRO A 7 -2.28 -15.82 -7.06
C PRO A 7 -2.35 -14.73 -8.12
N LEU A 8 -3.51 -14.09 -8.22
CA LEU A 8 -3.71 -12.96 -9.12
C LEU A 8 -2.83 -11.80 -8.68
N GLU A 9 -2.02 -11.26 -9.58
CA GLU A 9 -1.18 -10.09 -9.30
C GLU A 9 -1.90 -8.80 -9.69
N LEU A 10 -2.02 -7.88 -8.73
CA LEU A 10 -2.53 -6.54 -8.98
C LEU A 10 -1.38 -5.64 -9.46
N LYS A 11 -1.52 -5.07 -10.65
CA LYS A 11 -0.49 -4.24 -11.27
C LYS A 11 -0.59 -2.77 -10.88
N ARG A 12 -1.79 -2.29 -10.66
CA ARG A 12 -2.07 -0.91 -10.26
C ARG A 12 -3.08 -0.93 -9.12
N ILE A 13 -2.81 -0.14 -8.08
CA ILE A 13 -3.64 -0.08 -6.88
C ILE A 13 -3.94 1.36 -6.48
N THR A 14 -5.10 1.57 -5.90
CA THR A 14 -5.49 2.79 -5.21
C THR A 14 -5.85 2.45 -3.78
N THR A 15 -5.30 3.21 -2.84
CA THR A 15 -5.46 2.97 -1.40
C THR A 15 -6.19 4.16 -0.79
N VAL A 16 -7.32 3.91 -0.15
CA VAL A 16 -8.18 4.97 0.39
C VAL A 16 -8.89 4.53 1.66
N TYR A 17 -8.92 5.40 2.65
CA TYR A 17 -9.74 5.23 3.84
C TYR A 17 -11.20 5.55 3.53
N VAL A 18 -12.11 4.72 4.02
CA VAL A 18 -13.56 4.88 3.83
C VAL A 18 -14.22 4.99 5.19
N ASP A 19 -14.73 6.18 5.51
CA ASP A 19 -15.30 6.51 6.82
C ASP A 19 -16.42 5.54 7.25
N LYS A 20 -17.30 5.21 6.33
CA LYS A 20 -18.47 4.35 6.61
C LYS A 20 -18.06 2.93 7.02
N GLU A 21 -16.94 2.46 6.51
CA GLU A 21 -16.42 1.13 6.81
C GLU A 21 -15.42 1.13 7.96
N ASP A 22 -14.88 2.31 8.30
CA ASP A 22 -13.73 2.47 9.19
C ASP A 22 -12.58 1.51 8.82
N ARG A 23 -12.31 1.44 7.53
CA ARG A 23 -11.30 0.56 6.93
C ARG A 23 -10.61 1.26 5.79
N ILE A 24 -9.42 0.80 5.47
CA ILE A 24 -8.74 1.18 4.24
C ILE A 24 -9.12 0.17 3.16
N GLY A 25 -9.65 0.69 2.05
CA GLY A 25 -9.88 -0.07 0.84
C GLY A 25 -8.66 0.01 -0.07
N LEU A 26 -8.20 -1.14 -0.54
CA LEU A 26 -7.20 -1.26 -1.57
C LEU A 26 -7.91 -1.77 -2.82
N ILE A 27 -8.05 -0.92 -3.82
CA ILE A 27 -8.70 -1.27 -5.07
C ILE A 27 -7.61 -1.50 -6.10
N GLY A 28 -7.56 -2.70 -6.65
CA GLY A 28 -6.53 -3.07 -7.58
C GLY A 28 -7.07 -3.62 -8.87
N VAL A 29 -6.29 -3.48 -9.94
CA VAL A 29 -6.56 -4.04 -11.24
C VAL A 29 -5.42 -4.95 -11.66
N ALA A 30 -5.76 -6.16 -12.08
CA ALA A 30 -4.83 -7.11 -12.66
C ALA A 30 -4.57 -6.78 -14.14
N GLU A 31 -3.53 -7.38 -14.70
CA GLU A 31 -3.20 -7.23 -16.11
C GLU A 31 -4.36 -7.67 -17.03
N SER A 32 -5.15 -8.65 -16.60
CA SER A 32 -6.37 -9.09 -17.29
C SER A 32 -7.51 -8.06 -17.30
N GLY A 33 -7.38 -6.97 -16.53
CA GLY A 33 -8.44 -5.99 -16.34
C GLY A 33 -9.39 -6.30 -15.19
N GLN A 34 -9.21 -7.43 -14.50
CA GLN A 34 -10.04 -7.80 -13.37
C GLN A 34 -9.76 -6.90 -12.17
N HIS A 35 -10.83 -6.37 -11.56
CA HIS A 35 -10.77 -5.49 -10.40
C HIS A 35 -11.06 -6.24 -9.11
N HIS A 36 -10.34 -5.88 -8.05
CA HIS A 36 -10.57 -6.38 -6.70
C HIS A 36 -10.55 -5.22 -5.71
N ARG A 37 -11.48 -5.22 -4.78
CA ARG A 37 -11.43 -4.34 -3.61
C ARG A 37 -11.15 -5.18 -2.37
N LEU A 38 -10.03 -4.90 -1.72
CA LEU A 38 -9.62 -5.54 -0.48
C LEU A 38 -9.87 -4.57 0.66
N TRP A 39 -10.51 -5.06 1.73
CA TRP A 39 -10.71 -4.28 2.94
C TRP A 39 -9.64 -4.65 3.96
N LEU A 40 -8.92 -3.65 4.43
CA LEU A 40 -7.85 -3.80 5.43
C LEU A 40 -8.27 -3.15 6.74
N THR A 41 -8.27 -3.93 7.82
CA THR A 41 -8.48 -3.40 9.16
C THR A 41 -7.24 -2.64 9.63
N GLN A 42 -7.42 -1.69 10.54
CA GLN A 42 -6.31 -0.96 11.13
C GLN A 42 -5.29 -1.91 11.77
N ARG A 43 -5.77 -2.90 12.50
CA ARG A 43 -4.90 -3.89 13.18
C ARG A 43 -3.98 -4.61 12.21
N LEU A 44 -4.55 -5.14 11.14
CA LEU A 44 -3.79 -5.93 10.17
C LEU A 44 -2.81 -5.07 9.38
N LEU A 45 -3.25 -3.89 8.96
CA LEU A 45 -2.42 -2.95 8.21
C LEU A 45 -1.28 -2.39 9.07
N THR A 46 -1.54 -2.10 10.35
CA THR A 46 -0.49 -1.66 11.28
C THR A 46 0.61 -2.69 11.42
N GLN A 47 0.26 -3.96 11.58
CA GLN A 47 1.24 -5.05 11.63
C GLN A 47 2.04 -5.17 10.33
N LEU A 48 1.38 -4.99 9.20
CA LEU A 48 2.04 -4.99 7.89
C LEU A 48 3.04 -3.86 7.76
N ILE A 49 2.64 -2.63 8.11
CA ILE A 49 3.50 -1.44 8.00
C ILE A 49 4.78 -1.63 8.82
N GLU A 50 4.69 -2.13 10.03
CA GLU A 50 5.86 -2.38 10.88
C GLU A 50 6.86 -3.30 10.19
N ARG A 51 6.40 -4.35 9.55
CA ARG A 51 7.25 -5.29 8.82
C ARG A 51 7.86 -4.67 7.56
N LEU A 52 7.08 -3.86 6.84
CA LEU A 52 7.56 -3.19 5.64
C LEU A 52 8.64 -2.15 5.95
N LEU A 53 8.48 -1.42 7.05
CA LEU A 53 9.49 -0.47 7.51
C LEU A 53 10.81 -1.18 7.87
N LEU A 54 10.75 -2.38 8.43
CA LEU A 54 11.93 -3.20 8.72
C LEU A 54 12.57 -3.79 7.47
N TRP A 55 11.80 -4.02 6.43
CA TRP A 55 12.32 -4.54 5.16
C TRP A 55 13.12 -3.50 4.39
N LEU A 56 12.77 -2.22 4.51
CA LEU A 56 13.52 -1.14 3.88
C LEU A 56 14.96 -1.12 4.39
N PRO A 57 15.94 -0.69 3.56
CA PRO A 57 17.32 -0.52 4.03
C PRO A 57 17.37 0.36 5.28
N GLN A 58 18.08 -0.12 6.30
CA GLN A 58 18.22 0.58 7.59
C GLN A 58 19.38 1.58 7.51
N ASN A 59 19.14 2.70 6.87
CA ASN A 59 20.10 3.77 6.70
C ASN A 59 19.93 4.85 7.79
N PRO A 60 20.96 5.70 8.01
CA PRO A 60 20.79 6.90 8.82
C PRO A 60 19.63 7.77 8.32
N GLU A 61 19.02 8.51 9.22
CA GLU A 61 17.81 9.29 8.91
C GLU A 61 17.98 10.23 7.72
N GLU A 62 19.14 10.89 7.62
CA GLU A 62 19.43 11.79 6.48
C GLU A 62 19.39 11.07 5.14
N ILE A 63 19.93 9.86 5.08
CA ILE A 63 19.89 9.03 3.87
C ILE A 63 18.47 8.56 3.59
N GLN A 64 17.71 8.20 4.61
CA GLN A 64 16.31 7.81 4.45
C GLN A 64 15.46 8.97 3.93
N GLN A 65 15.69 10.20 4.40
CA GLN A 65 15.00 11.39 3.90
C GLN A 65 15.27 11.60 2.42
N ILE A 66 16.54 11.50 1.99
CA ILE A 66 16.93 11.63 0.59
C ILE A 66 16.28 10.53 -0.26
N ALA A 67 16.33 9.29 0.19
CA ALA A 67 15.71 8.16 -0.50
C ALA A 67 14.19 8.35 -0.66
N GLN A 68 13.52 8.87 0.35
CA GLN A 68 12.10 9.15 0.31
C GLN A 68 11.78 10.29 -0.67
N GLN A 69 12.57 11.35 -0.67
CA GLN A 69 12.40 12.46 -1.61
C GLN A 69 12.61 12.00 -3.06
N ILE A 70 13.60 11.18 -3.32
CA ILE A 70 13.85 10.60 -4.64
C ILE A 70 12.66 9.74 -5.07
N ALA A 71 12.13 8.91 -4.17
CA ALA A 71 10.98 8.07 -4.45
C ALA A 71 9.76 8.93 -4.82
N GLN A 72 9.49 9.99 -4.07
CA GLN A 72 8.37 10.89 -4.36
C GLN A 72 8.56 11.63 -5.70
N ALA A 73 9.78 12.04 -6.02
CA ALA A 73 10.08 12.71 -7.29
C ALA A 73 9.89 11.78 -8.50
N LYS A 74 10.04 10.48 -8.32
CA LYS A 74 9.82 9.46 -9.37
C LYS A 74 8.36 9.03 -9.49
N ARG A 75 7.49 9.51 -8.65
CA ARG A 75 6.08 9.15 -8.69
C ARG A 75 5.42 9.72 -9.93
N GLU A 76 4.92 8.83 -10.77
CA GLU A 76 4.17 9.20 -11.95
C GLU A 76 2.68 9.34 -11.60
N PRO A 77 1.97 10.34 -12.18
CA PRO A 77 0.53 10.43 -12.00
C PRO A 77 -0.14 9.21 -12.64
N GLU A 78 -0.83 8.42 -11.82
CA GLU A 78 -1.64 7.30 -12.27
C GLU A 78 -3.12 7.63 -12.07
N LEU A 79 -3.95 7.19 -13.01
CA LEU A 79 -5.39 7.27 -12.83
C LEU A 79 -5.81 6.37 -11.67
N ALA A 80 -6.66 6.90 -10.80
CA ALA A 80 -7.21 6.10 -9.70
C ALA A 80 -7.95 4.88 -10.26
N VAL A 81 -7.74 3.74 -9.61
CA VAL A 81 -8.51 2.53 -9.92
C VAL A 81 -9.87 2.66 -9.25
N VAL A 82 -10.92 2.68 -10.05
CA VAL A 82 -12.30 2.77 -9.55
C VAL A 82 -12.90 1.37 -9.53
N ALA A 83 -13.55 1.01 -8.41
CA ALA A 83 -14.24 -0.24 -8.31
C ALA A 83 -15.40 -0.29 -9.29
N SER A 84 -15.40 -1.31 -10.17
CA SER A 84 -16.54 -1.59 -11.05
C SER A 84 -17.64 -2.33 -10.26
N SER A 85 -18.87 -2.37 -10.84
CA SER A 85 -19.97 -3.13 -10.25
C SER A 85 -19.68 -4.63 -10.13
N ASP A 86 -18.80 -5.16 -10.98
CA ASP A 86 -18.38 -6.58 -10.99
C ASP A 86 -17.13 -6.85 -10.14
N CYS A 87 -16.70 -5.85 -9.35
CA CYS A 87 -15.51 -5.93 -8.54
C CYS A 87 -15.70 -6.93 -7.39
N SER A 88 -14.78 -7.90 -7.25
CA SER A 88 -14.71 -8.73 -6.05
C SER A 88 -14.42 -7.84 -4.85
N ASN A 89 -15.15 -8.05 -3.76
CA ASN A 89 -15.13 -7.19 -2.58
C ASN A 89 -15.06 -8.08 -1.34
N TRP A 90 -13.93 -8.06 -0.64
CA TRP A 90 -13.70 -8.98 0.48
C TRP A 90 -12.74 -8.42 1.52
N LEU A 91 -12.87 -8.94 2.74
CA LEU A 91 -12.01 -8.60 3.87
C LEU A 91 -10.75 -9.45 3.87
N VAL A 92 -9.61 -8.81 3.98
CA VAL A 92 -8.33 -9.50 4.16
C VAL A 92 -8.26 -10.06 5.58
N GLN A 93 -7.97 -11.35 5.69
CA GLN A 93 -7.81 -12.06 6.95
C GLN A 93 -6.35 -12.34 7.29
N GLU A 94 -5.52 -12.50 6.26
CA GLU A 94 -4.11 -12.84 6.42
C GLU A 94 -3.29 -12.16 5.33
N ILE A 95 -2.07 -11.74 5.71
CA ILE A 95 -1.08 -11.20 4.77
C ILE A 95 0.22 -11.97 4.95
N SER A 96 0.70 -12.54 3.85
CA SER A 96 2.02 -13.18 3.79
C SER A 96 3.00 -12.30 3.04
N LEU A 97 4.24 -12.26 3.53
CA LEU A 97 5.33 -11.49 2.92
C LEU A 97 6.35 -12.44 2.31
N ASN A 98 6.84 -12.06 1.13
CA ASN A 98 7.85 -12.79 0.39
C ASN A 98 8.83 -11.80 -0.22
N SER A 99 10.12 -11.97 0.00
CA SER A 99 11.15 -11.06 -0.49
C SER A 99 12.17 -11.81 -1.32
N ALA A 100 12.45 -11.32 -2.51
CA ALA A 100 13.48 -11.84 -3.41
C ALA A 100 13.97 -10.76 -4.35
N ALA A 101 15.29 -10.69 -4.55
CA ALA A 101 15.92 -9.81 -5.56
C ALA A 101 15.49 -8.34 -5.49
N GLY A 102 15.40 -7.77 -4.28
CA GLY A 102 15.05 -6.36 -4.08
C GLY A 102 13.57 -6.04 -4.27
N VAL A 103 12.72 -7.06 -4.33
CA VAL A 103 11.26 -6.93 -4.46
C VAL A 103 10.59 -7.61 -3.27
N ILE A 104 9.61 -6.95 -2.67
CA ILE A 104 8.76 -7.54 -1.65
C ILE A 104 7.38 -7.82 -2.23
N GLY A 105 6.93 -9.05 -2.08
CA GLY A 105 5.58 -9.48 -2.47
C GLY A 105 4.67 -9.55 -1.25
N LEU A 106 3.51 -8.94 -1.36
CA LEU A 106 2.45 -9.01 -0.37
C LEU A 106 1.36 -9.91 -0.91
N GLN A 107 1.06 -10.98 -0.21
CA GLN A 107 -0.03 -11.87 -0.57
C GLN A 107 -1.18 -11.67 0.42
N PHE A 108 -2.27 -11.13 -0.08
CA PHE A 108 -3.50 -10.88 0.69
C PHE A 108 -4.45 -12.05 0.53
N LYS A 109 -4.95 -12.57 1.62
CA LYS A 109 -5.83 -13.73 1.63
C LYS A 109 -7.12 -13.45 2.38
N SER A 110 -8.22 -13.97 1.83
CA SER A 110 -9.50 -14.00 2.51
C SER A 110 -9.58 -15.18 3.47
N ASP A 111 -10.70 -15.27 4.20
CA ASP A 111 -10.99 -16.45 5.01
C ASP A 111 -11.03 -17.71 4.13
N ARG A 112 -10.38 -18.79 4.61
CA ARG A 112 -10.28 -20.09 3.93
C ARG A 112 -9.64 -20.02 2.54
N ASP A 113 -8.77 -19.04 2.31
CA ASP A 113 -8.03 -18.87 1.03
C ASP A 113 -8.94 -18.84 -0.21
N GLN A 114 -10.22 -18.41 -0.06
CA GLN A 114 -11.15 -18.28 -1.19
C GLN A 114 -10.71 -17.24 -2.20
N HIS A 115 -10.03 -16.20 -1.71
CA HIS A 115 -9.42 -15.16 -2.53
C HIS A 115 -7.97 -14.97 -2.12
N VAL A 116 -7.09 -14.94 -3.09
CA VAL A 116 -5.66 -14.68 -2.89
C VAL A 116 -5.20 -13.73 -3.99
N VAL A 117 -4.68 -12.57 -3.59
CA VAL A 117 -4.08 -11.61 -4.52
C VAL A 117 -2.70 -11.20 -4.05
N THR A 118 -1.83 -10.89 -5.01
CA THR A 118 -0.46 -10.46 -4.75
C THR A 118 -0.24 -9.06 -5.25
N VAL A 119 0.47 -8.25 -4.46
CA VAL A 119 1.00 -6.95 -4.86
C VAL A 119 2.51 -6.97 -4.64
N ARG A 120 3.28 -6.49 -5.59
CA ARG A 120 4.74 -6.45 -5.51
C ARG A 120 5.26 -5.04 -5.55
N PHE A 121 6.25 -4.77 -4.70
CA PHE A 121 6.90 -3.47 -4.61
C PHE A 121 8.42 -3.63 -4.68
N ASN A 122 9.09 -2.81 -5.49
CA ASN A 122 10.48 -2.49 -5.26
C ASN A 122 10.60 -1.41 -4.18
N GLU A 123 11.81 -1.05 -3.78
CA GLU A 123 12.01 -0.05 -2.74
C GLU A 123 11.34 1.30 -3.05
N VAL A 124 11.48 1.80 -4.27
CA VAL A 124 10.93 3.09 -4.67
C VAL A 124 9.41 3.09 -4.59
N ARG A 125 8.77 2.07 -5.13
CA ARG A 125 7.30 1.94 -5.12
C ARG A 125 6.77 1.72 -3.71
N LEU A 126 7.48 0.98 -2.87
CA LEU A 126 7.10 0.79 -1.48
C LEU A 126 7.14 2.11 -0.72
N ARG A 127 8.19 2.90 -0.89
CA ARG A 127 8.28 4.22 -0.28
C ARG A 127 7.13 5.14 -0.70
N GLN A 128 6.75 5.11 -1.97
CA GLN A 128 5.60 5.86 -2.48
C GLN A 128 4.29 5.39 -1.84
N TRP A 129 4.10 4.10 -1.75
CA TRP A 129 2.88 3.53 -1.15
C TRP A 129 2.79 3.81 0.34
N LEU A 130 3.89 3.72 1.07
CA LEU A 130 3.92 4.04 2.50
C LEU A 130 3.54 5.50 2.77
N ASP A 131 3.93 6.42 1.91
CA ASP A 131 3.50 7.81 2.01
C ASP A 131 1.98 7.97 1.84
N ILE A 132 1.41 7.25 0.88
CA ILE A 132 -0.04 7.21 0.69
C ILE A 132 -0.75 6.66 1.92
N VAL A 133 -0.29 5.53 2.45
CA VAL A 133 -0.85 4.90 3.64
C VAL A 133 -0.74 5.82 4.85
N PHE A 134 0.40 6.48 5.02
CA PHE A 134 0.59 7.47 6.08
C PHE A 134 -0.47 8.58 6.01
N SER A 135 -0.71 9.13 4.83
CA SER A 135 -1.73 10.16 4.61
C SER A 135 -3.14 9.65 4.96
N GLN A 136 -3.44 8.39 4.62
CA GLN A 136 -4.73 7.80 4.96
C GLN A 136 -4.89 7.56 6.46
N TYR A 137 -3.83 7.17 7.16
CA TYR A 137 -3.84 7.06 8.61
C TYR A 137 -4.12 8.41 9.28
N GLN A 138 -3.51 9.47 8.78
CA GLN A 138 -3.76 10.81 9.30
C GLN A 138 -5.19 11.26 9.07
N TYR A 139 -5.70 11.04 7.87
CA TYR A 139 -7.09 11.37 7.54
C TYR A 139 -8.09 10.59 8.42
N ALA A 140 -7.81 9.31 8.65
CA ALA A 140 -8.65 8.44 9.49
C ALA A 140 -8.54 8.75 10.99
N GLY A 141 -7.49 9.46 11.41
CA GLY A 141 -7.16 9.63 12.82
C GLY A 141 -6.67 8.34 13.48
N TRP A 142 -6.15 7.41 12.70
CA TRP A 142 -5.64 6.14 13.21
C TRP A 142 -4.28 6.32 13.87
N LEU A 143 -4.18 5.84 15.09
CA LEU A 143 -2.95 5.81 15.88
C LEU A 143 -2.39 4.39 15.94
N GLY A 144 -1.19 4.23 16.50
CA GLY A 144 -0.60 2.91 16.76
C GLY A 144 0.56 2.52 15.87
N VAL A 145 0.89 3.32 14.85
CA VAL A 145 2.13 3.17 14.08
C VAL A 145 3.14 4.20 14.56
N ALA A 146 4.33 3.73 14.92
CA ALA A 146 5.47 4.62 15.16
C ALA A 146 6.09 5.01 13.81
N TRP A 147 5.49 5.98 13.14
CA TRP A 147 5.98 6.45 11.86
C TRP A 147 7.37 7.08 12.00
N PRO A 148 8.35 6.67 11.19
CA PRO A 148 9.66 7.29 11.24
C PRO A 148 9.62 8.75 10.79
N GLY A 149 10.51 9.58 11.36
CA GLY A 149 10.54 11.01 11.06
C GLY A 149 10.70 11.33 9.58
N TRP A 150 11.49 10.52 8.86
CA TRP A 150 11.72 10.72 7.42
C TRP A 150 10.47 10.49 6.55
N LEU A 151 9.44 9.83 7.08
CA LEU A 151 8.16 9.63 6.42
C LEU A 151 7.11 10.62 6.92
N SER A 152 7.11 10.92 8.22
CA SER A 152 6.11 11.76 8.86
C SER A 152 6.39 13.26 8.71
N THR A 153 7.66 13.66 8.51
CA THR A 153 8.05 15.05 8.30
C THR A 153 7.98 15.34 6.80
N LYS A 154 6.90 15.97 6.35
CA LYS A 154 6.88 16.56 5.01
C LYS A 154 7.85 17.73 5.02
N VAL A 155 8.99 17.53 4.34
CA VAL A 155 9.85 18.66 4.03
C VAL A 155 9.02 19.59 3.14
N GLU A 156 8.71 20.79 3.61
CA GLU A 156 8.13 21.85 2.81
C GLU A 156 9.16 22.26 1.74
N LEU A 157 9.14 21.54 0.62
CA LEU A 157 9.81 22.00 -0.60
C LEU A 157 8.92 23.08 -1.18
N GLY A 158 8.93 24.30 -0.61
CA GLY A 158 8.43 25.53 -1.21
C GLY A 158 7.28 25.45 -2.24
N LEU A 159 6.47 24.42 -2.18
CA LEU A 159 5.29 24.29 -3.02
C LEU A 159 4.22 25.21 -2.48
N PRO A 160 3.55 26.00 -3.35
CA PRO A 160 2.51 26.91 -2.90
C PRO A 160 1.38 26.12 -2.21
N GLU A 161 0.88 26.70 -1.11
CA GLU A 161 -0.32 26.18 -0.44
C GLU A 161 -1.44 26.00 -1.46
N GLY A 162 -2.03 24.83 -1.52
CA GLY A 162 -3.19 24.54 -2.36
C GLY A 162 -2.96 23.56 -3.50
N VAL A 163 -1.75 23.01 -3.70
CA VAL A 163 -1.56 21.90 -4.63
C VAL A 163 -1.85 20.60 -3.88
N ALA A 164 -3.10 20.12 -4.03
CA ALA A 164 -3.44 18.78 -3.60
C ALA A 164 -2.73 17.79 -4.53
N VAL A 165 -1.72 17.11 -4.02
CA VAL A 165 -1.13 15.95 -4.70
C VAL A 165 -1.99 14.76 -4.34
N HIS A 166 -2.84 14.39 -5.25
CA HIS A 166 -3.63 13.16 -5.15
C HIS A 166 -2.79 11.93 -5.52
#